data_f3f28dd5ac4eff6b0a2f3db20716d026
#
_entry.id   f3f28dd5ac4eff6b0a2f3db20716d026
#
_cell.length_a   1.000
_cell.length_b   1.000
_cell.length_c   1.000
_cell.angle_alpha   90.00
_cell.angle_beta   90.00
_cell.angle_gamma   90.00
#
_symmetry.space_group_name_H-M   'P 1'
#
loop_
_entity.id
_entity.type
_entity.pdbx_description
1 polymer ?
#
loop_
_entity_poly.entity_id
_entity_poly.type
_entity_poly.pdbx_seq_one_letter_code
_entity_poly.pdbx_strand_id
1 'polypeptide(L)'
;MTKTVQLDRRTLLKGALCLAGAALSTQQGFASFLEADGIGSPLAARREGEMDIHHIDTGRGNSTLVVAPDGTTLMIDAGAGTGPAGTMSAARPDESRRPGEWQARYALRHSGSTALDYMVVTHLHTDHLGDVNDRTPLAHDGTYRLTGVSDVDALMPIGTLIDRAWPDYGNTLPPSAPYLTNYLGYLKSRAAAGRTVQKADVGSDQQLALKKHATQYPTFKSRILAASGVVWTGQGHETQRIVPENPPFKAYENVYSIGLRLSYGRFSYYAGGDLSADTSDGRYPWMDTESPVARVAGRTEVAAANHHGYFDACGPEFVRDLDAQVYIIQSWDIGHPGPAQMQRMMGAWQNKATRDVFATGLHPQNALMNRRFSGQLKSQQGHVVVRVAPGGDSYRILVLDSSDERNLITGTFGPYRSRG
;
A
#
# COMPACT_ATOMS: atom_id res chain seq x y z
N MET A 1 -47.73 34.05 25.71
CA MET A 1 -47.93 34.25 24.25
C MET A 1 -47.02 33.28 23.49
N THR A 2 -47.55 32.13 23.18
CA THR A 2 -46.78 31.06 22.48
C THR A 2 -47.04 31.24 20.97
N LYS A 3 -45.98 31.56 20.21
CA LYS A 3 -46.08 31.62 18.75
C LYS A 3 -45.92 30.20 18.17
N THR A 4 -46.99 29.67 17.62
CA THR A 4 -47.00 28.43 16.85
C THR A 4 -46.47 28.74 15.46
N VAL A 5 -45.35 28.13 15.07
CA VAL A 5 -44.81 28.21 13.71
C VAL A 5 -45.55 27.16 12.86
N GLN A 6 -46.41 27.63 11.95
CA GLN A 6 -47.01 26.76 10.91
C GLN A 6 -45.99 26.54 9.79
N LEU A 7 -45.51 25.30 9.67
CA LEU A 7 -44.70 24.86 8.53
C LEU A 7 -45.61 24.61 7.32
N ASP A 8 -45.35 25.31 6.24
CA ASP A 8 -46.07 25.20 4.98
C ASP A 8 -45.92 23.82 4.34
N ARG A 9 -47.03 23.20 3.94
CA ARG A 9 -47.06 21.88 3.26
C ARG A 9 -46.17 21.77 2.02
N ARG A 10 -45.89 22.89 1.34
CA ARG A 10 -45.01 22.95 0.17
C ARG A 10 -43.54 22.77 0.56
N THR A 11 -43.10 23.21 1.72
CA THR A 11 -41.74 23.07 2.22
C THR A 11 -41.48 21.61 2.70
N LEU A 12 -42.48 20.95 3.28
CA LEU A 12 -42.43 19.52 3.64
C LEU A 12 -42.35 18.60 2.41
N LEU A 13 -43.11 18.91 1.34
CA LEU A 13 -43.08 18.14 0.09
C LEU A 13 -41.71 18.28 -0.66
N LYS A 14 -41.13 19.47 -0.67
CA LYS A 14 -39.78 19.67 -1.27
C LYS A 14 -38.68 18.95 -0.49
N GLY A 15 -38.74 18.95 0.83
CA GLY A 15 -37.81 18.19 1.68
C GLY A 15 -37.92 16.66 1.49
N ALA A 16 -39.14 16.13 1.36
CA ALA A 16 -39.38 14.71 1.11
C ALA A 16 -38.95 14.25 -0.29
N LEU A 17 -39.13 15.09 -1.33
CA LEU A 17 -38.61 14.79 -2.67
C LEU A 17 -37.08 14.80 -2.75
N CYS A 18 -36.40 15.72 -2.04
CA CYS A 18 -34.93 15.74 -1.99
C CYS A 18 -34.34 14.52 -1.24
N LEU A 19 -34.99 14.07 -0.16
CA LEU A 19 -34.58 12.87 0.57
C LEU A 19 -34.84 11.58 -0.21
N ALA A 20 -35.98 11.51 -0.95
CA ALA A 20 -36.27 10.35 -1.79
C ALA A 20 -35.36 10.29 -3.02
N GLY A 21 -35.00 11.44 -3.62
CA GLY A 21 -34.05 11.52 -4.73
C GLY A 21 -32.64 11.12 -4.32
N ALA A 22 -32.17 11.51 -3.13
CA ALA A 22 -30.87 11.12 -2.59
C ALA A 22 -30.82 9.62 -2.25
N ALA A 23 -31.91 9.05 -1.71
CA ALA A 23 -31.99 7.62 -1.39
C ALA A 23 -32.04 6.74 -2.67
N LEU A 24 -32.72 7.19 -3.71
CA LEU A 24 -32.77 6.50 -5.00
C LEU A 24 -31.43 6.57 -5.76
N SER A 25 -30.73 7.70 -5.69
CA SER A 25 -29.41 7.84 -6.31
C SER A 25 -28.34 7.00 -5.59
N THR A 26 -28.43 6.84 -4.28
CA THR A 26 -27.53 5.97 -3.50
C THR A 26 -27.82 4.49 -3.75
N GLN A 27 -29.08 4.08 -3.90
CA GLN A 27 -29.43 2.70 -4.25
C GLN A 27 -29.03 2.33 -5.67
N GLN A 28 -29.21 3.21 -6.64
CA GLN A 28 -28.76 2.99 -8.01
C GLN A 28 -27.23 2.98 -8.12
N GLY A 29 -26.53 3.85 -7.37
CA GLY A 29 -25.07 3.84 -7.28
C GLY A 29 -24.54 2.57 -6.65
N PHE A 30 -25.21 2.03 -5.64
CA PHE A 30 -24.84 0.77 -4.99
C PHE A 30 -25.09 -0.45 -5.89
N ALA A 31 -26.22 -0.51 -6.59
CA ALA A 31 -26.52 -1.57 -7.55
C ALA A 31 -25.51 -1.58 -8.71
N SER A 32 -25.17 -0.42 -9.28
CA SER A 32 -24.18 -0.31 -10.36
C SER A 32 -22.74 -0.61 -9.88
N PHE A 33 -22.43 -0.45 -8.59
CA PHE A 33 -21.16 -0.83 -7.99
C PHE A 33 -20.98 -2.36 -7.99
N LEU A 34 -22.08 -3.12 -7.91
CA LEU A 34 -22.06 -4.58 -7.87
C LEU A 34 -22.04 -5.26 -9.26
N GLU A 35 -22.51 -4.59 -10.31
CA GLU A 35 -22.73 -5.21 -11.63
C GLU A 35 -21.53 -5.10 -12.61
N ALA A 36 -20.52 -4.26 -12.33
CA ALA A 36 -19.58 -3.81 -13.35
C ALA A 36 -18.37 -4.72 -13.63
N ASP A 37 -18.06 -5.72 -12.77
CA ASP A 37 -16.80 -6.46 -12.87
C ASP A 37 -17.01 -7.99 -12.79
N GLY A 38 -17.34 -8.61 -13.91
CA GLY A 38 -17.49 -10.06 -14.03
C GLY A 38 -16.15 -10.79 -14.17
N ILE A 39 -16.06 -12.01 -13.64
CA ILE A 39 -14.91 -12.90 -13.86
C ILE A 39 -14.69 -13.08 -15.36
N GLY A 40 -13.44 -12.98 -15.82
CA GLY A 40 -13.04 -13.09 -17.22
C GLY A 40 -13.12 -11.77 -18.00
N SER A 41 -13.60 -10.66 -17.40
CA SER A 41 -13.60 -9.35 -18.02
C SER A 41 -12.41 -8.48 -17.55
N PRO A 42 -11.97 -7.47 -18.33
CA PRO A 42 -11.05 -6.46 -17.85
C PRO A 42 -11.64 -5.69 -16.66
N LEU A 43 -10.78 -5.19 -15.78
CA LEU A 43 -11.22 -4.28 -14.71
C LEU A 43 -11.85 -3.03 -15.32
N ALA A 44 -13.10 -2.73 -14.95
CA ALA A 44 -13.76 -1.51 -15.37
C ALA A 44 -12.99 -0.27 -14.87
N ALA A 45 -12.96 0.79 -15.68
CA ALA A 45 -12.34 2.05 -15.29
C ALA A 45 -12.95 2.55 -13.98
N ARG A 46 -12.09 3.10 -13.10
CA ARG A 46 -12.50 3.72 -11.84
C ARG A 46 -13.49 4.87 -12.14
N ARG A 47 -14.60 4.91 -11.43
CA ARG A 47 -15.56 6.01 -11.49
C ARG A 47 -15.16 7.16 -10.56
N GLU A 48 -15.69 8.32 -10.82
CA GLU A 48 -15.49 9.49 -9.95
C GLU A 48 -15.96 9.19 -8.52
N GLY A 49 -15.14 9.58 -7.53
CA GLY A 49 -15.38 9.30 -6.13
C GLY A 49 -15.04 7.89 -5.64
N GLU A 50 -14.81 6.92 -6.52
CA GLU A 50 -14.21 5.65 -6.11
C GLU A 50 -12.73 5.84 -5.76
N MET A 51 -12.19 5.03 -4.86
CA MET A 51 -10.76 4.93 -4.60
C MET A 51 -10.29 3.52 -4.90
N ASP A 52 -9.24 3.37 -5.68
CA ASP A 52 -8.62 2.08 -5.95
C ASP A 52 -7.25 1.97 -5.29
N ILE A 53 -6.96 0.79 -4.71
CA ILE A 53 -5.65 0.44 -4.16
C ILE A 53 -5.25 -0.89 -4.80
N HIS A 54 -4.22 -0.88 -5.64
CA HIS A 54 -3.75 -2.02 -6.40
C HIS A 54 -2.44 -2.54 -5.82
N HIS A 55 -2.42 -3.75 -5.30
CA HIS A 55 -1.21 -4.46 -4.93
C HIS A 55 -0.72 -5.22 -6.16
N ILE A 56 0.39 -4.76 -6.75
CA ILE A 56 0.87 -5.21 -8.06
C ILE A 56 1.79 -6.42 -7.88
N ASP A 57 1.48 -7.52 -8.55
CA ASP A 57 2.31 -8.73 -8.61
C ASP A 57 3.25 -8.68 -9.81
N THR A 58 4.55 -8.57 -9.56
CA THR A 58 5.60 -8.77 -10.57
C THR A 58 6.49 -9.96 -10.22
N GLY A 59 6.24 -10.62 -9.08
CA GLY A 59 7.10 -11.68 -8.56
C GLY A 59 8.49 -11.21 -8.11
N ARG A 60 8.67 -9.90 -7.85
CA ARG A 60 10.01 -9.31 -7.58
C ARG A 60 10.02 -8.25 -6.48
N GLY A 61 8.98 -8.13 -5.67
CA GLY A 61 8.94 -7.19 -4.57
C GLY A 61 7.62 -6.43 -4.45
N ASN A 62 7.61 -5.43 -3.58
CA ASN A 62 6.45 -4.60 -3.29
C ASN A 62 6.20 -3.53 -4.34
N SER A 63 4.94 -3.36 -4.70
CA SER A 63 4.48 -2.18 -5.43
C SER A 63 2.98 -2.01 -5.19
N THR A 64 2.56 -0.84 -4.72
CA THR A 64 1.14 -0.53 -4.50
C THR A 64 0.78 0.78 -5.16
N LEU A 65 -0.16 0.73 -6.13
CA LEU A 65 -0.72 1.92 -6.75
C LEU A 65 -2.02 2.31 -6.04
N VAL A 66 -2.12 3.56 -5.61
CA VAL A 66 -3.36 4.16 -5.09
C VAL A 66 -3.86 5.20 -6.07
N VAL A 67 -5.13 5.12 -6.44
CA VAL A 67 -5.84 6.15 -7.18
C VAL A 67 -6.92 6.70 -6.25
N ALA A 68 -6.66 7.88 -5.70
CA ALA A 68 -7.51 8.54 -4.71
C ALA A 68 -8.87 8.97 -5.31
N PRO A 69 -9.87 9.36 -4.51
CA PRO A 69 -11.22 9.66 -5.00
C PRO A 69 -11.27 10.74 -6.09
N ASP A 70 -10.37 11.73 -6.04
CA ASP A 70 -10.24 12.80 -7.02
C ASP A 70 -9.37 12.44 -8.23
N GLY A 71 -8.81 11.21 -8.25
CA GLY A 71 -7.86 10.75 -9.26
C GLY A 71 -6.41 11.15 -8.99
N THR A 72 -6.06 11.70 -7.82
CA THR A 72 -4.66 11.83 -7.37
C THR A 72 -4.01 10.46 -7.29
N THR A 73 -2.80 10.33 -7.78
CA THR A 73 -2.07 9.06 -7.89
C THR A 73 -0.90 9.00 -6.91
N LEU A 74 -0.79 7.89 -6.20
CA LEU A 74 0.32 7.57 -5.32
C LEU A 74 0.82 6.16 -5.63
N MET A 75 2.11 5.97 -5.78
CA MET A 75 2.72 4.64 -5.77
C MET A 75 3.56 4.49 -4.50
N ILE A 76 3.42 3.36 -3.84
CA ILE A 76 4.20 2.97 -2.66
C ILE A 76 5.09 1.82 -3.10
N ASP A 77 6.40 2.06 -3.13
CA ASP A 77 7.45 1.19 -3.61
C ASP A 77 7.33 0.79 -5.10
N ALA A 78 8.44 0.40 -5.65
CA ALA A 78 8.55 -0.19 -6.97
C ALA A 78 9.69 -1.23 -6.95
N GLY A 79 9.42 -2.35 -6.30
CA GLY A 79 10.40 -3.39 -6.06
C GLY A 79 10.84 -4.11 -7.34
N ALA A 80 12.13 -4.38 -7.40
CA ALA A 80 12.76 -5.20 -8.42
C ALA A 80 13.90 -6.01 -7.79
N GLY A 81 13.57 -6.73 -6.73
CA GLY A 81 14.49 -7.56 -5.97
C GLY A 81 15.04 -8.72 -6.78
N THR A 82 16.23 -9.16 -6.42
CA THR A 82 16.88 -10.36 -6.93
C THR A 82 17.16 -11.32 -5.79
N GLY A 83 17.25 -12.61 -6.08
CA GLY A 83 17.53 -13.64 -5.10
C GLY A 83 18.14 -14.89 -5.74
N PRO A 84 18.55 -15.87 -4.94
CA PRO A 84 19.04 -17.15 -5.45
C PRO A 84 18.05 -17.83 -6.38
N ALA A 85 18.54 -18.58 -7.34
CA ALA A 85 17.70 -19.33 -8.26
C ALA A 85 16.76 -20.29 -7.51
N GLY A 86 15.47 -20.26 -7.86
CA GLY A 86 14.45 -21.12 -7.27
C GLY A 86 13.88 -20.64 -5.93
N THR A 87 14.32 -19.49 -5.40
CA THR A 87 13.73 -18.92 -4.19
C THR A 87 12.68 -17.86 -4.47
N MET A 88 12.67 -17.31 -5.67
CA MET A 88 11.71 -16.28 -6.08
C MET A 88 10.55 -16.88 -6.87
N SER A 89 9.41 -16.26 -6.79
CA SER A 89 8.26 -16.54 -7.66
C SER A 89 8.61 -16.27 -9.13
N ALA A 90 7.86 -16.86 -10.08
CA ALA A 90 8.03 -16.54 -11.48
C ALA A 90 7.79 -15.05 -11.75
N ALA A 91 8.55 -14.46 -12.68
CA ALA A 91 8.31 -13.08 -13.10
C ALA A 91 6.91 -12.92 -13.69
N ARG A 92 6.29 -11.78 -13.47
CA ARG A 92 4.93 -11.46 -13.93
C ARG A 92 4.90 -10.13 -14.68
N PRO A 93 4.22 -10.12 -15.84
CA PRO A 93 3.64 -11.27 -16.55
C PRO A 93 4.69 -12.25 -17.08
N ASP A 94 5.92 -11.79 -17.37
CA ASP A 94 7.05 -12.57 -17.87
C ASP A 94 8.39 -11.81 -17.68
N GLU A 95 9.51 -12.34 -18.23
CA GLU A 95 10.84 -11.75 -18.14
C GLU A 95 11.22 -10.82 -19.33
N SER A 96 10.27 -10.48 -20.20
CA SER A 96 10.54 -9.64 -21.39
C SER A 96 10.85 -8.19 -21.03
N ARG A 97 10.47 -7.75 -19.82
CA ARG A 97 10.73 -6.41 -19.27
C ARG A 97 11.18 -6.49 -17.82
N ARG A 98 11.84 -5.44 -17.37
CA ARG A 98 12.18 -5.29 -15.95
C ARG A 98 10.91 -5.06 -15.09
N PRO A 99 10.92 -5.46 -13.81
CA PRO A 99 9.76 -5.30 -12.94
C PRO A 99 9.20 -3.86 -12.87
N GLY A 100 10.08 -2.85 -12.79
CA GLY A 100 9.68 -1.44 -12.79
C GLY A 100 8.97 -0.99 -14.08
N GLU A 101 9.37 -1.56 -15.25
CA GLU A 101 8.67 -1.29 -16.51
C GLU A 101 7.25 -1.91 -16.49
N TRP A 102 7.07 -3.12 -15.93
CA TRP A 102 5.77 -3.75 -15.76
C TRP A 102 4.87 -2.96 -14.80
N GLN A 103 5.43 -2.48 -13.68
CA GLN A 103 4.72 -1.65 -12.70
C GLN A 103 4.23 -0.34 -13.33
N ALA A 104 5.09 0.34 -14.11
CA ALA A 104 4.72 1.56 -14.81
C ALA A 104 3.61 1.32 -15.84
N ARG A 105 3.71 0.25 -16.64
CA ARG A 105 2.68 -0.11 -17.63
C ARG A 105 1.34 -0.43 -16.97
N TYR A 106 1.37 -1.15 -15.84
CA TYR A 106 0.18 -1.42 -15.04
C TYR A 106 -0.43 -0.11 -14.52
N ALA A 107 0.39 0.78 -13.94
CA ALA A 107 -0.07 2.06 -13.44
C ALA A 107 -0.66 2.95 -14.54
N LEU A 108 -0.01 3.05 -15.71
CA LEU A 108 -0.54 3.78 -16.87
C LEU A 108 -1.91 3.25 -17.32
N ARG A 109 -2.11 1.93 -17.28
CA ARG A 109 -3.38 1.30 -17.67
C ARG A 109 -4.51 1.60 -16.69
N HIS A 110 -4.23 1.55 -15.38
CA HIS A 110 -5.28 1.54 -14.35
C HIS A 110 -5.48 2.87 -13.62
N SER A 111 -4.52 3.81 -13.69
CA SER A 111 -4.63 5.08 -12.97
C SER A 111 -5.47 6.15 -13.70
N GLY A 112 -5.63 6.03 -15.02
CA GLY A 112 -6.19 7.11 -15.84
C GLY A 112 -5.30 8.35 -15.91
N SER A 113 -3.99 8.22 -15.58
CA SER A 113 -3.00 9.32 -15.60
C SER A 113 -1.74 8.87 -16.33
N THR A 114 -1.03 9.81 -16.93
CA THR A 114 0.28 9.59 -17.57
C THR A 114 1.45 9.94 -16.66
N ALA A 115 1.19 10.42 -15.44
CA ALA A 115 2.19 10.77 -14.43
C ALA A 115 1.70 10.37 -13.04
N LEU A 116 2.64 10.11 -12.11
CA LEU A 116 2.36 9.92 -10.70
C LEU A 116 2.48 11.25 -9.95
N ASP A 117 1.46 11.58 -9.14
CA ASP A 117 1.54 12.74 -8.27
C ASP A 117 2.56 12.51 -7.14
N TYR A 118 2.60 11.27 -6.62
CA TYR A 118 3.48 10.88 -5.53
C TYR A 118 4.10 9.49 -5.75
N MET A 119 5.34 9.35 -5.29
CA MET A 119 6.03 8.08 -5.05
C MET A 119 6.53 8.07 -3.61
N VAL A 120 6.21 7.05 -2.85
CA VAL A 120 6.78 6.78 -1.52
C VAL A 120 7.70 5.59 -1.63
N VAL A 121 8.97 5.74 -1.25
CA VAL A 121 9.93 4.63 -1.09
C VAL A 121 10.02 4.36 0.40
N THR A 122 9.45 3.22 0.83
CA THR A 122 9.28 2.94 2.25
C THR A 122 10.61 2.76 2.97
N HIS A 123 11.56 2.04 2.37
CA HIS A 123 12.90 1.83 2.89
C HIS A 123 13.88 1.38 1.80
N LEU A 124 15.15 1.17 2.16
CA LEU A 124 16.25 1.03 1.19
C LEU A 124 16.63 -0.43 0.92
N HIS A 125 15.65 -1.28 0.58
CA HIS A 125 15.88 -2.64 0.08
C HIS A 125 15.51 -2.78 -1.39
N THR A 126 16.11 -3.75 -2.07
CA THR A 126 15.99 -3.92 -3.53
C THR A 126 14.59 -4.29 -3.97
N ASP A 127 13.86 -5.02 -3.17
CA ASP A 127 12.47 -5.41 -3.40
C ASP A 127 11.44 -4.30 -3.08
N HIS A 128 11.93 -3.09 -2.75
CA HIS A 128 11.15 -1.86 -2.59
C HIS A 128 11.58 -0.75 -3.54
N LEU A 129 12.86 -0.68 -3.92
CA LEU A 129 13.37 0.40 -4.77
C LEU A 129 14.03 -0.05 -6.08
N GLY A 130 14.42 -1.31 -6.19
CA GLY A 130 15.06 -1.91 -7.36
C GLY A 130 16.52 -2.29 -7.13
N ASP A 131 16.93 -3.43 -7.73
CA ASP A 131 18.30 -3.91 -7.74
C ASP A 131 19.00 -3.57 -9.06
N VAL A 132 20.33 -3.58 -9.08
CA VAL A 132 21.13 -3.30 -10.25
C VAL A 132 22.11 -4.44 -10.56
N ASN A 133 22.31 -4.67 -11.84
CA ASN A 133 23.31 -5.58 -12.35
C ASN A 133 23.91 -5.04 -13.67
N ASP A 134 24.84 -5.75 -14.27
CA ASP A 134 25.54 -5.29 -15.49
C ASP A 134 24.62 -5.11 -16.70
N ARG A 135 23.45 -5.78 -16.73
CA ARG A 135 22.46 -5.67 -17.80
C ARG A 135 21.47 -4.53 -17.59
N THR A 136 21.46 -3.91 -16.41
CA THR A 136 20.57 -2.79 -16.09
C THR A 136 21.02 -1.56 -16.90
N PRO A 137 20.15 -0.96 -17.75
CA PRO A 137 20.57 0.12 -18.64
C PRO A 137 20.90 1.40 -17.87
N LEU A 138 21.82 2.18 -18.37
CA LEU A 138 22.10 3.52 -17.85
C LEU A 138 20.92 4.47 -18.17
N ALA A 139 20.64 5.37 -17.25
CA ALA A 139 19.79 6.52 -17.51
C ALA A 139 20.39 7.43 -18.59
N HIS A 140 19.57 8.29 -19.19
CA HIS A 140 20.01 9.17 -20.28
C HIS A 140 21.18 10.08 -19.90
N ASP A 141 21.22 10.53 -18.63
CA ASP A 141 22.32 11.38 -18.11
C ASP A 141 23.57 10.60 -17.68
N GLY A 142 23.52 9.26 -17.73
CA GLY A 142 24.63 8.37 -17.39
C GLY A 142 24.97 8.31 -15.90
N THR A 143 24.19 8.94 -15.01
CA THR A 143 24.53 9.08 -13.59
C THR A 143 24.02 7.93 -12.72
N TYR A 144 23.04 7.16 -13.19
CA TYR A 144 22.49 5.98 -12.53
C TYR A 144 21.97 4.97 -13.56
N ARG A 145 21.54 3.79 -13.10
CA ARG A 145 20.92 2.74 -13.92
C ARG A 145 19.43 2.68 -13.66
N LEU A 146 18.65 2.37 -14.70
CA LEU A 146 17.19 2.27 -14.63
C LEU A 146 16.78 0.95 -13.99
N THR A 147 16.13 1.02 -12.83
CA THR A 147 15.57 -0.15 -12.12
C THR A 147 14.48 0.28 -11.15
N GLY A 148 13.48 -0.54 -10.92
CA GLY A 148 12.45 -0.29 -9.92
C GLY A 148 11.84 1.13 -10.02
N VAL A 149 12.05 1.95 -8.98
CA VAL A 149 11.51 3.32 -8.90
C VAL A 149 11.95 4.18 -10.08
N SER A 150 13.20 4.05 -10.53
CA SER A 150 13.70 4.85 -11.67
C SER A 150 13.19 4.37 -13.03
N ASP A 151 12.84 3.08 -13.19
CA ASP A 151 12.09 2.59 -14.36
C ASP A 151 10.70 3.21 -14.42
N VAL A 152 10.01 3.22 -13.27
CA VAL A 152 8.67 3.84 -13.17
C VAL A 152 8.76 5.31 -13.56
N ASP A 153 9.70 6.05 -12.98
CA ASP A 153 9.88 7.49 -13.28
C ASP A 153 10.22 7.81 -14.73
N ALA A 154 10.93 6.91 -15.39
CA ALA A 154 11.27 7.06 -16.81
C ALA A 154 10.05 6.90 -17.75
N LEU A 155 9.08 6.07 -17.37
CA LEU A 155 7.89 5.76 -18.17
C LEU A 155 6.65 6.54 -17.73
N MET A 156 6.53 6.84 -16.44
CA MET A 156 5.43 7.56 -15.82
C MET A 156 6.02 8.59 -14.85
N PRO A 157 6.29 9.83 -15.29
CA PRO A 157 7.02 10.82 -14.51
C PRO A 157 6.42 11.03 -13.12
N ILE A 158 7.27 11.03 -12.09
CA ILE A 158 6.89 11.19 -10.69
C ILE A 158 6.95 12.69 -10.32
N GLY A 159 5.88 13.26 -9.81
CA GLY A 159 5.83 14.63 -9.28
C GLY A 159 6.68 14.78 -8.02
N THR A 160 6.20 14.25 -6.90
CA THR A 160 6.93 14.28 -5.61
C THR A 160 7.37 12.87 -5.23
N LEU A 161 8.66 12.67 -5.01
CA LEU A 161 9.20 11.46 -4.40
C LEU A 161 9.41 11.69 -2.91
N ILE A 162 8.88 10.81 -2.08
CA ILE A 162 9.05 10.82 -0.62
C ILE A 162 9.93 9.65 -0.23
N ASP A 163 11.06 9.96 0.39
CA ASP A 163 12.04 9.01 0.90
C ASP A 163 12.06 9.08 2.43
N ARG A 164 12.48 8.00 3.10
CA ARG A 164 12.49 7.92 4.55
C ARG A 164 13.37 8.97 5.25
N ALA A 165 14.45 9.45 4.59
CA ALA A 165 15.41 10.35 5.25
C ALA A 165 16.14 11.34 4.34
N TRP A 166 15.98 11.30 3.01
CA TRP A 166 16.69 12.20 2.07
C TRP A 166 16.64 13.67 2.51
N PRO A 167 17.75 14.43 2.42
CA PRO A 167 19.07 14.04 1.89
C PRO A 167 20.03 13.50 2.94
N ASP A 168 19.67 13.50 4.21
CA ASP A 168 20.55 13.10 5.32
C ASP A 168 19.99 11.91 6.09
N TYR A 169 20.61 10.76 5.90
CA TYR A 169 20.26 9.52 6.59
C TYR A 169 21.00 9.35 7.93
N GLY A 170 21.96 10.23 8.24
CA GLY A 170 22.78 10.14 9.44
C GLY A 170 23.41 8.75 9.60
N ASN A 171 23.39 8.23 10.83
CA ASN A 171 23.92 6.90 11.16
C ASN A 171 23.02 5.74 10.70
N THR A 172 21.85 6.02 10.10
CA THR A 172 20.88 4.98 9.68
C THR A 172 21.09 4.51 8.24
N LEU A 173 22.00 5.14 7.46
CA LEU A 173 22.29 4.71 6.09
C LEU A 173 22.85 3.28 6.11
N PRO A 174 22.29 2.33 5.31
CA PRO A 174 22.84 0.99 5.20
C PRO A 174 24.31 0.98 4.72
N PRO A 175 25.05 -0.13 4.91
CA PRO A 175 26.36 -0.29 4.28
C PRO A 175 26.28 -0.05 2.78
N SER A 176 27.37 0.48 2.18
CA SER A 176 27.41 0.72 0.74
C SER A 176 27.18 -0.58 -0.04
N ALA A 177 26.27 -0.51 -1.00
CA ALA A 177 25.96 -1.58 -1.94
C ALA A 177 25.66 -0.98 -3.31
N PRO A 178 25.84 -1.74 -4.42
CA PRO A 178 25.62 -1.22 -5.77
C PRO A 178 24.24 -0.59 -5.97
N TYR A 179 23.17 -1.26 -5.52
CA TYR A 179 21.79 -0.77 -5.63
C TYR A 179 21.58 0.54 -4.85
N LEU A 180 22.16 0.65 -3.65
CA LEU A 180 22.04 1.83 -2.81
C LEU A 180 22.77 3.03 -3.44
N THR A 181 23.99 2.81 -3.90
CA THR A 181 24.76 3.83 -4.63
C THR A 181 23.99 4.31 -5.86
N ASN A 182 23.37 3.40 -6.59
CA ASN A 182 22.52 3.69 -7.74
C ASN A 182 21.30 4.52 -7.37
N TYR A 183 20.57 4.12 -6.33
CA TYR A 183 19.39 4.84 -5.86
C TYR A 183 19.73 6.26 -5.38
N LEU A 184 20.81 6.43 -4.61
CA LEU A 184 21.26 7.74 -4.19
C LEU A 184 21.73 8.60 -5.37
N GLY A 185 22.32 7.99 -6.40
CA GLY A 185 22.63 8.64 -7.68
C GLY A 185 21.37 9.16 -8.38
N TYR A 186 20.35 8.34 -8.47
CA TYR A 186 19.03 8.71 -8.99
C TYR A 186 18.41 9.90 -8.23
N LEU A 187 18.39 9.87 -6.88
CA LEU A 187 17.86 10.97 -6.08
C LEU A 187 18.63 12.28 -6.30
N LYS A 188 19.97 12.21 -6.37
CA LYS A 188 20.84 13.36 -6.70
C LYS A 188 20.55 13.92 -8.09
N SER A 189 20.39 13.06 -9.10
CA SER A 189 20.03 13.46 -10.47
C SER A 189 18.67 14.17 -10.48
N ARG A 190 17.66 13.61 -9.79
CA ARG A 190 16.33 14.26 -9.65
C ARG A 190 16.44 15.65 -9.03
N ALA A 191 17.14 15.77 -7.91
CA ALA A 191 17.31 17.04 -7.20
C ALA A 191 18.07 18.07 -8.07
N ALA A 192 19.13 17.65 -8.78
CA ALA A 192 19.88 18.50 -9.69
C ALA A 192 19.02 19.00 -10.88
N ALA A 193 18.05 18.19 -11.32
CA ALA A 193 17.07 18.55 -12.34
C ALA A 193 15.90 19.41 -11.79
N GLY A 194 15.94 19.86 -10.53
CA GLY A 194 14.86 20.63 -9.89
C GLY A 194 13.60 19.82 -9.60
N ARG A 195 13.64 18.49 -9.66
CA ARG A 195 12.52 17.61 -9.39
C ARG A 195 12.43 17.30 -7.90
N THR A 196 11.22 17.33 -7.36
CA THR A 196 10.99 17.26 -5.92
C THR A 196 11.34 15.89 -5.32
N VAL A 197 12.22 15.90 -4.32
CA VAL A 197 12.46 14.80 -3.39
C VAL A 197 12.29 15.33 -1.97
N GLN A 198 11.46 14.67 -1.17
CA GLN A 198 11.15 15.07 0.20
C GLN A 198 11.49 13.94 1.17
N LYS A 199 11.91 14.33 2.38
CA LYS A 199 11.92 13.44 3.54
C LYS A 199 10.49 13.20 4.02
N ALA A 200 10.19 11.98 4.47
CA ALA A 200 8.94 11.65 5.13
C ALA A 200 8.77 12.50 6.41
N ASP A 201 7.64 13.19 6.48
CA ASP A 201 7.25 14.06 7.60
C ASP A 201 6.29 13.31 8.53
N VAL A 202 6.85 12.67 9.55
CA VAL A 202 6.09 11.84 10.51
C VAL A 202 5.08 12.68 11.26
N GLY A 203 3.84 12.21 11.31
CA GLY A 203 2.71 12.93 11.89
C GLY A 203 1.99 13.85 10.90
N SER A 204 2.53 14.09 9.72
CA SER A 204 1.89 14.93 8.70
C SER A 204 0.65 14.26 8.12
N ASP A 205 -0.44 15.03 7.98
CA ASP A 205 -1.65 14.68 7.23
C ASP A 205 -1.79 15.49 5.93
N GLN A 206 -0.77 16.27 5.59
CA GLN A 206 -0.76 17.15 4.42
C GLN A 206 0.26 16.71 3.35
N GLN A 207 1.25 15.87 3.70
CA GLN A 207 2.32 15.51 2.77
C GLN A 207 1.81 14.70 1.56
N LEU A 208 0.77 13.91 1.72
CA LEU A 208 0.10 13.13 0.68
C LEU A 208 -1.33 13.66 0.42
N ALA A 209 -1.48 14.98 0.30
CA ALA A 209 -2.77 15.62 0.06
C ALA A 209 -3.29 15.35 -1.36
N LEU A 210 -4.62 15.38 -1.53
CA LEU A 210 -5.25 15.35 -2.85
C LEU A 210 -4.78 16.54 -3.71
N LYS A 211 -4.51 16.31 -4.98
CA LYS A 211 -3.93 17.29 -5.92
C LYS A 211 -4.93 17.92 -6.89
N LYS A 212 -6.07 17.27 -7.14
CA LYS A 212 -6.98 17.67 -8.21
C LYS A 212 -8.22 18.38 -7.67
N HIS A 213 -9.01 17.72 -6.82
CA HIS A 213 -10.30 18.22 -6.32
C HIS A 213 -10.49 17.99 -4.82
N ALA A 214 -9.51 18.36 -4.00
CA ALA A 214 -9.48 18.08 -2.54
C ALA A 214 -10.76 18.54 -1.81
N THR A 215 -11.34 19.68 -2.20
CA THR A 215 -12.56 20.22 -1.57
C THR A 215 -13.79 19.37 -1.80
N GLN A 216 -13.82 18.54 -2.85
CA GLN A 216 -14.94 17.64 -3.15
C GLN A 216 -14.89 16.37 -2.28
N TYR A 217 -13.72 16.04 -1.71
CA TYR A 217 -13.51 14.84 -0.94
C TYR A 217 -12.92 15.14 0.45
N PRO A 218 -13.61 15.93 1.29
CA PRO A 218 -13.09 16.40 2.58
C PRO A 218 -12.90 15.28 3.61
N THR A 219 -13.45 14.10 3.35
CA THR A 219 -13.31 12.90 4.20
C THR A 219 -12.10 12.04 3.82
N PHE A 220 -11.42 12.35 2.70
CA PHE A 220 -10.14 11.71 2.40
C PHE A 220 -9.04 12.31 3.29
N LYS A 221 -8.24 11.46 3.89
CA LYS A 221 -7.10 11.84 4.74
C LYS A 221 -5.95 10.86 4.51
N SER A 222 -4.74 11.36 4.59
CA SER A 222 -3.51 10.57 4.66
C SER A 222 -2.76 10.90 5.97
N ARG A 223 -1.98 9.98 6.47
CA ARG A 223 -1.11 10.21 7.64
C ARG A 223 0.17 9.43 7.47
N ILE A 224 1.33 10.09 7.62
CA ILE A 224 2.61 9.39 7.78
C ILE A 224 2.71 8.99 9.25
N LEU A 225 2.68 7.69 9.50
CA LEU A 225 2.67 7.14 10.87
C LEU A 225 4.06 6.97 11.45
N ALA A 226 5.02 6.63 10.60
CA ALA A 226 6.40 6.39 10.99
C ALA A 226 7.37 6.62 9.83
N ALA A 227 8.61 6.94 10.15
CA ALA A 227 9.76 6.88 9.26
C ALA A 227 11.05 6.97 10.08
N SER A 228 12.13 6.31 9.63
CA SER A 228 13.47 6.45 10.21
C SER A 228 13.52 6.24 11.72
N GLY A 229 12.72 5.29 12.23
CA GLY A 229 12.68 4.94 13.66
C GLY A 229 11.94 5.95 14.55
N VAL A 230 11.22 6.88 13.95
CA VAL A 230 10.33 7.85 14.62
C VAL A 230 8.90 7.46 14.31
N VAL A 231 8.01 7.52 15.31
CA VAL A 231 6.59 7.17 15.22
C VAL A 231 5.73 8.34 15.68
N TRP A 232 4.61 8.57 15.00
CA TRP A 232 3.58 9.51 15.43
C TRP A 232 2.95 9.05 16.76
N THR A 233 2.64 9.97 17.67
CA THR A 233 2.08 9.65 19.00
C THR A 233 0.56 9.44 18.99
N GLY A 234 -0.12 9.71 17.88
CA GLY A 234 -1.58 9.73 17.79
C GLY A 234 -2.18 11.12 18.03
N GLN A 235 -1.37 12.14 18.34
CA GLN A 235 -1.83 13.51 18.66
C GLN A 235 -1.14 14.57 17.79
N GLY A 236 -1.92 15.40 17.12
CA GLY A 236 -1.40 16.50 16.30
C GLY A 236 -0.28 16.06 15.35
N HIS A 237 0.88 16.71 15.47
CA HIS A 237 2.14 16.35 14.80
C HIS A 237 3.19 15.79 15.76
N GLU A 238 2.80 15.43 16.98
CA GLU A 238 3.74 14.93 17.98
C GLU A 238 4.31 13.58 17.57
N THR A 239 5.62 13.40 17.78
CA THR A 239 6.33 12.19 17.40
C THR A 239 7.17 11.67 18.57
N GLN A 240 7.41 10.36 18.56
CA GLN A 240 8.28 9.68 19.50
C GLN A 240 9.34 8.89 18.73
N ARG A 241 10.59 9.00 19.14
CA ARG A 241 11.67 8.16 18.65
C ARG A 241 11.62 6.80 19.36
N ILE A 242 11.52 5.73 18.58
CA ILE A 242 11.56 4.35 19.05
C ILE A 242 12.97 3.78 18.88
N VAL A 243 13.54 3.90 17.68
CA VAL A 243 14.91 3.44 17.42
C VAL A 243 15.89 4.50 17.94
N PRO A 244 16.83 4.16 18.84
CA PRO A 244 17.84 5.07 19.34
C PRO A 244 18.64 5.76 18.23
N GLU A 245 19.07 6.98 18.39
CA GLU A 245 19.94 7.69 17.42
C GLU A 245 21.29 6.99 17.24
N ASN A 246 21.81 6.45 18.35
CA ASN A 246 23.07 5.70 18.39
C ASN A 246 22.80 4.33 18.99
N PRO A 247 22.23 3.39 18.22
CA PRO A 247 21.98 2.04 18.72
C PRO A 247 23.30 1.30 18.96
N PRO A 248 23.34 0.30 19.85
CA PRO A 248 24.57 -0.42 20.19
C PRO A 248 25.14 -1.21 19.00
N PHE A 249 24.37 -1.41 17.95
CA PHE A 249 24.77 -1.97 16.66
C PHE A 249 23.90 -1.35 15.58
N LYS A 250 24.31 -1.49 14.31
CA LYS A 250 23.53 -0.98 13.18
C LYS A 250 22.23 -1.79 13.07
N ALA A 251 21.09 -1.12 13.23
CA ALA A 251 19.78 -1.75 13.09
C ALA A 251 19.54 -2.19 11.63
N TYR A 252 18.71 -3.21 11.45
CA TYR A 252 18.23 -3.62 10.13
C TYR A 252 17.44 -2.49 9.48
N GLU A 253 17.54 -2.36 8.16
CA GLU A 253 16.90 -1.29 7.39
C GLU A 253 15.37 -1.27 7.58
N ASN A 254 14.74 -2.42 7.75
CA ASN A 254 13.29 -2.58 7.89
C ASN A 254 12.70 -1.74 9.02
N VAL A 255 13.38 -1.60 10.15
CA VAL A 255 12.90 -0.81 11.30
C VAL A 255 12.75 0.69 10.99
N TYR A 256 13.31 1.15 9.89
CA TYR A 256 13.26 2.53 9.43
C TYR A 256 12.17 2.80 8.39
N SER A 257 11.38 1.79 8.03
CA SER A 257 10.33 1.89 7.01
C SER A 257 9.35 3.03 7.26
N ILE A 258 8.84 3.62 6.18
CA ILE A 258 7.71 4.54 6.24
C ILE A 258 6.44 3.74 6.44
N GLY A 259 5.73 4.02 7.54
CA GLY A 259 4.37 3.56 7.76
C GLY A 259 3.37 4.66 7.42
N LEU A 260 2.26 4.32 6.76
CA LEU A 260 1.22 5.27 6.42
C LEU A 260 -0.19 4.71 6.58
N ARG A 261 -1.16 5.61 6.79
CA ARG A 261 -2.59 5.32 6.78
C ARG A 261 -3.30 6.24 5.79
N LEU A 262 -4.16 5.65 4.96
CA LEU A 262 -5.11 6.37 4.13
C LEU A 262 -6.52 6.13 4.67
N SER A 263 -7.36 7.16 4.67
CA SER A 263 -8.77 7.05 5.10
C SER A 263 -9.66 7.77 4.10
N TYR A 264 -10.83 7.21 3.85
CA TYR A 264 -11.88 7.82 3.03
C TYR A 264 -13.24 7.50 3.62
N GLY A 265 -13.91 8.50 4.19
CA GLY A 265 -15.10 8.28 5.00
C GLY A 265 -14.82 7.30 6.14
N ARG A 266 -15.54 6.19 6.15
CA ARG A 266 -15.37 5.11 7.14
C ARG A 266 -14.30 4.09 6.73
N PHE A 267 -13.89 4.07 5.48
CA PHE A 267 -12.84 3.17 5.01
C PHE A 267 -11.46 3.65 5.47
N SER A 268 -10.57 2.70 5.79
CA SER A 268 -9.17 2.97 6.03
C SER A 268 -8.26 1.83 5.57
N TYR A 269 -7.07 2.20 5.13
CA TYR A 269 -6.02 1.34 4.63
C TYR A 269 -4.71 1.62 5.36
N TYR A 270 -3.98 0.56 5.69
CA TYR A 270 -2.65 0.61 6.32
C TYR A 270 -1.60 0.01 5.39
N ALA A 271 -0.44 0.66 5.29
CA ALA A 271 0.79 0.13 4.72
C ALA A 271 1.99 0.54 5.57
N GLY A 272 2.83 -0.40 5.95
CA GLY A 272 3.97 -0.18 6.83
C GLY A 272 5.32 -0.55 6.23
N GLY A 273 5.39 -0.85 4.92
CA GLY A 273 6.62 -1.39 4.34
C GLY A 273 7.03 -2.66 5.06
N ASP A 274 8.29 -2.72 5.49
CA ASP A 274 8.84 -3.89 6.16
C ASP A 274 9.07 -3.66 7.67
N LEU A 275 8.23 -2.82 8.30
CA LEU A 275 8.26 -2.67 9.77
C LEU A 275 8.24 -4.05 10.44
N SER A 276 9.12 -4.22 11.42
CA SER A 276 9.39 -5.50 12.09
C SER A 276 8.98 -5.45 13.57
N ALA A 277 8.57 -6.60 14.09
CA ALA A 277 8.32 -6.86 15.51
C ALA A 277 9.44 -7.71 16.15
N ASP A 278 10.53 -8.01 15.43
CA ASP A 278 11.65 -8.77 15.96
C ASP A 278 12.44 -7.92 16.97
N THR A 279 12.59 -8.45 18.16
CA THR A 279 13.32 -7.82 19.26
C THR A 279 14.65 -8.53 19.58
N SER A 280 15.08 -9.45 18.70
CA SER A 280 16.26 -10.32 18.96
C SER A 280 16.13 -11.08 20.29
N ASP A 281 15.10 -11.91 20.39
CA ASP A 281 14.75 -12.68 21.62
C ASP A 281 14.49 -11.79 22.85
N GLY A 282 13.93 -10.59 22.65
CA GLY A 282 13.61 -9.64 23.73
C GLY A 282 14.79 -8.81 24.22
N ARG A 283 15.98 -8.93 23.61
CA ARG A 283 17.17 -8.17 24.03
C ARG A 283 17.10 -6.70 23.67
N TYR A 284 16.41 -6.38 22.56
CA TYR A 284 16.35 -5.03 22.00
C TYR A 284 14.92 -4.61 21.69
N PRO A 285 14.09 -4.31 22.72
CA PRO A 285 12.68 -3.94 22.53
C PRO A 285 12.44 -2.78 21.56
N TRP A 286 13.42 -1.89 21.39
CA TRP A 286 13.36 -0.77 20.46
C TRP A 286 13.40 -1.18 18.98
N MET A 287 13.72 -2.43 18.66
CA MET A 287 13.66 -2.95 17.28
C MET A 287 12.22 -3.27 16.85
N ASP A 288 11.30 -3.49 17.79
CA ASP A 288 9.87 -3.58 17.47
C ASP A 288 9.34 -2.19 17.12
N THR A 289 9.33 -1.89 15.84
CA THR A 289 8.73 -0.67 15.29
C THR A 289 7.33 -0.92 14.72
N GLU A 290 6.96 -2.17 14.48
CA GLU A 290 5.63 -2.56 14.00
C GLU A 290 4.54 -2.30 15.03
N SER A 291 4.72 -2.77 16.27
CA SER A 291 3.68 -2.69 17.30
C SER A 291 3.27 -1.25 17.67
N PRO A 292 4.20 -0.31 17.91
CA PRO A 292 3.82 1.08 18.18
C PRO A 292 3.12 1.75 16.97
N VAL A 293 3.53 1.41 15.74
CA VAL A 293 2.90 1.95 14.52
C VAL A 293 1.50 1.39 14.34
N ALA A 294 1.28 0.10 14.54
CA ALA A 294 -0.03 -0.52 14.49
C ALA A 294 -1.00 0.10 15.51
N ARG A 295 -0.50 0.37 16.72
CA ARG A 295 -1.29 0.99 17.80
C ARG A 295 -1.78 2.38 17.42
N VAL A 296 -0.94 3.25 16.86
CA VAL A 296 -1.35 4.60 16.46
C VAL A 296 -2.12 4.63 15.15
N ALA A 297 -1.93 3.64 14.29
CA ALA A 297 -2.79 3.44 13.11
C ALA A 297 -4.22 3.12 13.55
N GLY A 298 -4.38 2.30 14.60
CA GLY A 298 -5.67 1.82 15.07
C GLY A 298 -6.38 0.94 14.04
N ARG A 299 -7.64 0.61 14.31
CA ARG A 299 -8.44 -0.26 13.45
C ARG A 299 -8.48 0.22 12.00
N THR A 300 -8.31 -0.73 11.07
CA THR A 300 -8.38 -0.48 9.62
C THR A 300 -9.30 -1.50 8.94
N GLU A 301 -9.79 -1.19 7.75
CA GLU A 301 -10.55 -2.14 6.94
C GLU A 301 -9.63 -3.09 6.19
N VAL A 302 -8.57 -2.55 5.60
CA VAL A 302 -7.58 -3.31 4.83
C VAL A 302 -6.19 -2.98 5.32
N ALA A 303 -5.35 -3.98 5.54
CA ALA A 303 -3.95 -3.82 5.89
C ALA A 303 -3.04 -4.59 4.91
N ALA A 304 -2.02 -3.93 4.40
CA ALA A 304 -0.88 -4.62 3.80
C ALA A 304 -0.09 -5.30 4.93
N ALA A 305 0.30 -6.55 4.72
CA ALA A 305 1.17 -7.27 5.64
C ALA A 305 2.56 -6.64 5.62
N ASN A 306 3.09 -6.28 6.79
CA ASN A 306 4.46 -5.80 6.89
C ASN A 306 5.44 -6.92 6.50
N HIS A 307 6.56 -6.54 5.88
CA HIS A 307 7.65 -7.43 5.51
C HIS A 307 7.14 -8.72 4.84
N HIS A 308 6.21 -8.57 3.89
CA HIS A 308 5.60 -9.68 3.13
C HIS A 308 4.98 -10.79 4.00
N GLY A 309 4.71 -10.51 5.29
CA GLY A 309 4.33 -11.52 6.27
C GLY A 309 5.49 -12.44 6.66
N TYR A 310 6.75 -12.00 6.58
CA TYR A 310 7.92 -12.77 6.98
C TYR A 310 7.93 -13.03 8.49
N PHE A 311 8.81 -13.93 8.95
CA PHE A 311 8.79 -14.44 10.34
C PHE A 311 8.90 -13.36 11.42
N ASP A 312 9.51 -12.23 11.12
CA ASP A 312 9.82 -11.11 12.01
C ASP A 312 8.76 -10.01 12.04
N ALA A 313 7.65 -10.17 11.30
CA ALA A 313 6.59 -9.17 11.19
C ALA A 313 5.19 -9.78 11.39
N CYS A 314 4.16 -8.97 11.24
CA CYS A 314 2.77 -9.32 11.47
C CYS A 314 2.57 -10.00 12.84
N GLY A 315 3.13 -9.36 13.88
CA GLY A 315 3.08 -9.82 15.27
C GLY A 315 1.67 -9.84 15.86
N PRO A 316 1.51 -10.36 17.10
CA PRO A 316 0.20 -10.38 17.76
C PRO A 316 -0.40 -8.99 17.95
N GLU A 317 0.42 -8.00 18.30
CA GLU A 317 0.02 -6.61 18.49
C GLU A 317 -0.46 -5.99 17.19
N PHE A 318 0.23 -6.21 16.09
CA PHE A 318 -0.14 -5.76 14.76
C PHE A 318 -1.56 -6.22 14.39
N VAL A 319 -1.84 -7.51 14.54
CA VAL A 319 -3.14 -8.07 14.19
C VAL A 319 -4.24 -7.59 15.15
N ARG A 320 -3.92 -7.45 16.45
CA ARG A 320 -4.88 -6.97 17.46
C ARG A 320 -5.25 -5.50 17.24
N ASP A 321 -4.26 -4.65 17.02
CA ASP A 321 -4.46 -3.19 17.03
C ASP A 321 -5.01 -2.69 15.70
N LEU A 322 -4.60 -3.29 14.57
CA LEU A 322 -5.20 -2.99 13.28
C LEU A 322 -6.58 -3.65 13.10
N ASP A 323 -6.83 -4.81 13.71
CA ASP A 323 -8.09 -5.56 13.60
C ASP A 323 -8.72 -5.51 12.19
N ALA A 324 -7.88 -5.65 11.15
CA ALA A 324 -8.32 -5.48 9.76
C ALA A 324 -9.29 -6.60 9.34
N GLN A 325 -10.27 -6.26 8.50
CA GLN A 325 -11.18 -7.26 7.89
C GLN A 325 -10.46 -8.04 6.79
N VAL A 326 -9.54 -7.36 6.08
CA VAL A 326 -8.78 -7.92 4.96
C VAL A 326 -7.30 -7.65 5.18
N TYR A 327 -6.47 -8.69 5.01
CA TYR A 327 -5.02 -8.59 4.92
C TYR A 327 -4.56 -8.93 3.51
N ILE A 328 -3.61 -8.15 2.98
CA ILE A 328 -3.01 -8.39 1.66
C ILE A 328 -1.52 -8.60 1.83
N ILE A 329 -1.02 -9.74 1.38
CA ILE A 329 0.37 -10.15 1.45
C ILE A 329 0.98 -10.02 0.07
N GLN A 330 1.90 -9.07 -0.11
CA GLN A 330 2.69 -8.95 -1.34
C GLN A 330 3.89 -9.89 -1.25
N SER A 331 3.64 -11.19 -1.46
CA SER A 331 4.68 -12.22 -1.39
C SER A 331 5.29 -12.48 -2.77
N TRP A 332 6.58 -12.78 -2.79
CA TRP A 332 7.36 -13.02 -4.01
C TRP A 332 8.52 -14.00 -3.79
N ASP A 333 8.81 -14.42 -2.55
CA ASP A 333 9.92 -15.31 -2.18
C ASP A 333 9.43 -16.53 -1.40
N ILE A 334 10.22 -17.60 -1.40
CA ILE A 334 9.93 -18.86 -0.71
C ILE A 334 9.78 -18.68 0.82
N GLY A 335 10.45 -17.69 1.42
CA GLY A 335 10.48 -17.43 2.85
C GLY A 335 9.17 -16.84 3.40
N HIS A 336 8.32 -16.27 2.55
CA HIS A 336 7.14 -15.57 3.02
C HIS A 336 5.86 -15.89 2.23
N PRO A 337 4.69 -15.84 2.92
CA PRO A 337 4.49 -15.54 4.34
C PRO A 337 4.85 -16.73 5.25
N GLY A 338 5.17 -16.42 6.52
CA GLY A 338 5.35 -17.45 7.54
C GLY A 338 4.03 -18.08 8.03
N PRO A 339 4.03 -19.32 8.52
CA PRO A 339 2.81 -20.01 8.98
C PRO A 339 2.15 -19.32 10.18
N ALA A 340 2.94 -18.80 11.10
CA ALA A 340 2.42 -18.08 12.27
C ALA A 340 1.75 -16.77 11.89
N GLN A 341 2.29 -16.06 10.90
CA GLN A 341 1.76 -14.82 10.35
C GLN A 341 0.41 -15.07 9.66
N MET A 342 0.33 -16.08 8.80
CA MET A 342 -0.93 -16.48 8.16
C MET A 342 -1.98 -16.87 9.20
N GLN A 343 -1.61 -17.67 10.20
CA GLN A 343 -2.52 -18.08 11.27
C GLN A 343 -3.10 -16.88 12.03
N ARG A 344 -2.26 -15.88 12.38
CA ARG A 344 -2.69 -14.67 13.09
C ARG A 344 -3.63 -13.82 12.23
N MET A 345 -3.23 -13.54 10.98
CA MET A 345 -4.04 -12.72 10.07
C MET A 345 -5.39 -13.35 9.77
N MET A 346 -5.48 -14.67 9.60
CA MET A 346 -6.74 -15.38 9.37
C MET A 346 -7.63 -15.44 10.62
N GLY A 347 -7.09 -15.21 11.82
CA GLY A 347 -7.85 -15.26 13.06
C GLY A 347 -8.30 -16.67 13.47
N ALA A 348 -7.69 -17.70 12.91
CA ALA A 348 -8.16 -19.09 12.99
C ALA A 348 -8.09 -19.72 14.41
N TRP A 349 -7.46 -19.06 15.36
CA TRP A 349 -7.19 -19.69 16.67
C TRP A 349 -8.05 -19.16 17.83
N GLN A 350 -8.35 -17.88 17.90
CA GLN A 350 -8.94 -17.29 19.10
C GLN A 350 -10.15 -16.39 18.87
N ASN A 351 -10.43 -15.97 17.66
CA ASN A 351 -11.55 -15.11 17.35
C ASN A 351 -12.45 -15.75 16.30
N LYS A 352 -13.73 -15.76 16.57
CA LYS A 352 -14.76 -16.21 15.63
C LYS A 352 -14.94 -15.29 14.42
N ALA A 353 -14.22 -14.17 14.35
CA ALA A 353 -14.22 -13.28 13.20
C ALA A 353 -13.27 -13.85 12.14
N THR A 354 -13.82 -14.39 11.08
CA THR A 354 -13.08 -14.77 9.88
C THR A 354 -12.58 -13.50 9.19
N ARG A 355 -11.27 -13.41 8.98
CA ARG A 355 -10.64 -12.37 8.17
C ARG A 355 -10.27 -12.95 6.82
N ASP A 356 -10.46 -12.18 5.77
CA ASP A 356 -10.04 -12.59 4.45
C ASP A 356 -8.58 -12.19 4.22
N VAL A 357 -7.78 -13.15 3.73
CA VAL A 357 -6.35 -12.95 3.46
C VAL A 357 -6.06 -13.28 2.02
N PHE A 358 -5.38 -12.36 1.34
CA PHE A 358 -5.00 -12.45 -0.07
C PHE A 358 -3.48 -12.44 -0.19
N ALA A 359 -2.92 -13.27 -1.07
CA ALA A 359 -1.51 -13.18 -1.48
C ALA A 359 -1.42 -12.86 -2.97
N THR A 360 -0.44 -12.02 -3.36
CA THR A 360 -0.23 -11.63 -4.75
C THR A 360 0.56 -12.68 -5.53
N GLY A 361 1.58 -13.33 -4.91
CA GLY A 361 2.45 -14.26 -5.61
C GLY A 361 3.04 -15.32 -4.68
N LEU A 362 2.20 -16.23 -4.13
CA LEU A 362 2.67 -17.26 -3.22
C LEU A 362 3.59 -18.26 -3.93
N HIS A 363 4.82 -18.38 -3.44
CA HIS A 363 5.78 -19.34 -4.00
C HIS A 363 5.29 -20.78 -3.82
N PRO A 364 5.37 -21.68 -4.84
CA PRO A 364 4.83 -23.04 -4.77
C PRO A 364 5.34 -23.85 -3.58
N GLN A 365 6.63 -23.76 -3.24
CA GLN A 365 7.20 -24.45 -2.08
C GLN A 365 6.67 -23.88 -0.77
N ASN A 366 6.46 -22.55 -0.68
CA ASN A 366 5.82 -21.93 0.48
C ASN A 366 4.38 -22.44 0.64
N ALA A 367 3.62 -22.49 -0.47
CA ALA A 367 2.26 -23.01 -0.49
C ALA A 367 2.19 -24.47 0.00
N LEU A 368 3.14 -25.31 -0.42
CA LEU A 368 3.23 -26.71 0.00
C LEU A 368 3.59 -26.84 1.49
N MET A 369 4.59 -26.12 1.95
CA MET A 369 5.03 -26.11 3.36
C MET A 369 3.91 -25.64 4.28
N ASN A 370 3.15 -24.67 3.84
CA ASN A 370 2.10 -24.01 4.61
C ASN A 370 0.69 -24.46 4.17
N ARG A 371 0.52 -25.65 3.59
CA ARG A 371 -0.74 -26.12 3.00
C ARG A 371 -1.96 -26.00 3.92
N ARG A 372 -1.76 -26.06 5.25
CA ARG A 372 -2.82 -25.86 6.23
C ARG A 372 -3.46 -24.48 6.12
N PHE A 373 -2.71 -23.46 5.76
CA PHE A 373 -3.14 -22.06 5.67
C PHE A 373 -3.31 -21.59 4.23
N SER A 374 -2.41 -22.01 3.33
CA SER A 374 -2.42 -21.56 1.94
C SER A 374 -3.76 -21.85 1.24
N GLY A 375 -4.37 -23.00 1.52
CA GLY A 375 -5.70 -23.36 0.99
C GLY A 375 -6.86 -22.49 1.50
N GLN A 376 -6.64 -21.65 2.51
CA GLN A 376 -7.64 -20.73 3.06
C GLN A 376 -7.48 -19.31 2.54
N LEU A 377 -6.37 -19.00 1.85
CA LEU A 377 -6.17 -17.72 1.17
C LEU A 377 -7.23 -17.52 0.10
N LYS A 378 -7.77 -16.32 -0.02
CA LYS A 378 -8.73 -15.93 -1.06
C LYS A 378 -8.08 -15.81 -2.43
N SER A 379 -6.78 -15.47 -2.47
CA SER A 379 -5.93 -15.57 -3.65
C SER A 379 -4.53 -16.05 -3.25
N GLN A 380 -3.87 -16.73 -4.17
CA GLN A 380 -2.46 -17.13 -4.04
C GLN A 380 -1.60 -16.52 -5.14
N GLN A 381 -2.22 -15.86 -6.12
CA GLN A 381 -1.57 -15.25 -7.26
C GLN A 381 -2.49 -14.22 -7.92
N GLY A 382 -1.92 -13.16 -8.47
CA GLY A 382 -2.59 -12.10 -9.19
C GLY A 382 -2.45 -10.74 -8.52
N HIS A 383 -2.72 -9.67 -9.26
CA HIS A 383 -2.84 -8.35 -8.66
C HIS A 383 -4.10 -8.33 -7.78
N VAL A 384 -3.98 -7.73 -6.59
CA VAL A 384 -5.11 -7.59 -5.66
C VAL A 384 -5.55 -6.13 -5.61
N VAL A 385 -6.79 -5.87 -6.00
CA VAL A 385 -7.35 -4.51 -6.08
C VAL A 385 -8.42 -4.33 -5.02
N VAL A 386 -8.25 -3.31 -4.18
CA VAL A 386 -9.29 -2.84 -3.26
C VAL A 386 -10.01 -1.69 -3.94
N ARG A 387 -11.26 -1.88 -4.33
CA ARG A 387 -12.11 -0.81 -4.88
C ARG A 387 -13.08 -0.33 -3.82
N VAL A 388 -12.93 0.93 -3.41
CA VAL A 388 -13.74 1.58 -2.38
C VAL A 388 -14.84 2.40 -3.06
N ALA A 389 -16.07 2.20 -2.60
CA ALA A 389 -17.22 2.95 -3.10
C ALA A 389 -17.12 4.45 -2.78
N PRO A 390 -17.75 5.32 -3.57
CA PRO A 390 -17.83 6.75 -3.25
C PRO A 390 -18.31 6.98 -1.81
N GLY A 391 -17.59 7.83 -1.07
CA GLY A 391 -17.88 8.11 0.34
C GLY A 391 -17.29 7.13 1.34
N GLY A 392 -16.76 5.97 0.91
CA GLY A 392 -16.01 5.06 1.76
C GLY A 392 -16.82 4.14 2.67
N ASP A 393 -18.14 3.99 2.46
CA ASP A 393 -19.00 3.15 3.33
C ASP A 393 -18.85 1.65 3.06
N SER A 394 -18.38 1.29 1.89
CA SER A 394 -18.17 -0.11 1.49
C SER A 394 -17.01 -0.24 0.49
N TYR A 395 -16.49 -1.45 0.37
CA TYR A 395 -15.45 -1.77 -0.59
C TYR A 395 -15.57 -3.22 -1.05
N ARG A 396 -14.88 -3.56 -2.13
CA ARG A 396 -14.74 -4.92 -2.63
C ARG A 396 -13.29 -5.21 -2.99
N ILE A 397 -12.94 -6.48 -3.03
CA ILE A 397 -11.64 -6.94 -3.47
C ILE A 397 -11.81 -7.64 -4.81
N LEU A 398 -10.95 -7.26 -5.77
CA LEU A 398 -10.86 -7.94 -7.06
C LEU A 398 -9.46 -8.54 -7.19
N VAL A 399 -9.39 -9.73 -7.75
CA VAL A 399 -8.12 -10.37 -8.09
C VAL A 399 -8.00 -10.36 -9.60
N LEU A 400 -6.89 -9.88 -10.13
CA LEU A 400 -6.64 -9.78 -11.56
C LEU A 400 -5.52 -10.74 -11.95
N ASP A 401 -5.62 -11.35 -13.12
CA ASP A 401 -4.56 -12.18 -13.68
C ASP A 401 -3.28 -11.36 -13.86
N SER A 402 -2.20 -11.81 -13.23
CA SER A 402 -0.87 -11.18 -13.35
C SER A 402 0.00 -11.84 -14.42
N SER A 403 -0.45 -12.91 -15.06
CA SER A 403 0.29 -13.61 -16.11
C SER A 403 0.15 -12.97 -17.50
N ASP A 404 -0.70 -11.96 -17.62
CA ASP A 404 -1.05 -11.32 -18.89
C ASP A 404 -1.39 -9.85 -18.67
N GLU A 405 -0.95 -8.96 -19.57
CA GLU A 405 -1.23 -7.52 -19.48
C GLU A 405 -2.72 -7.15 -19.60
N ARG A 406 -3.58 -8.03 -20.04
CA ARG A 406 -5.04 -7.79 -20.07
C ARG A 406 -5.60 -7.64 -18.66
N ASN A 407 -4.95 -8.25 -17.67
CA ASN A 407 -5.31 -8.22 -16.24
C ASN A 407 -6.80 -8.56 -16.03
N LEU A 408 -7.25 -9.69 -16.63
CA LEU A 408 -8.63 -10.13 -16.51
C LEU A 408 -8.96 -10.49 -15.06
N ILE A 409 -10.19 -10.19 -14.64
CA ILE A 409 -10.66 -10.50 -13.28
C ILE A 409 -10.76 -12.03 -13.13
N THR A 410 -10.08 -12.56 -12.11
CA THR A 410 -10.11 -13.98 -11.72
C THR A 410 -10.89 -14.23 -10.44
N GLY A 411 -11.17 -13.18 -9.66
CA GLY A 411 -11.95 -13.28 -8.43
C GLY A 411 -12.56 -11.97 -8.01
N THR A 412 -13.75 -12.02 -7.38
CA THR A 412 -14.45 -10.88 -6.81
C THR A 412 -14.96 -11.25 -5.43
N PHE A 413 -14.70 -10.42 -4.41
CA PHE A 413 -15.04 -10.67 -3.02
C PHE A 413 -15.66 -9.42 -2.38
N GLY A 414 -16.60 -9.64 -1.49
CA GLY A 414 -17.39 -8.58 -0.86
C GLY A 414 -18.80 -8.47 -1.49
N PRO A 415 -19.53 -7.33 -1.33
CA PRO A 415 -19.03 -6.10 -0.71
C PRO A 415 -18.79 -6.25 0.79
N TYR A 416 -17.71 -5.64 1.27
CA TYR A 416 -17.42 -5.46 2.68
C TYR A 416 -17.99 -4.11 3.13
N ARG A 417 -18.51 -4.05 4.36
CA ARG A 417 -18.92 -2.78 4.96
C ARG A 417 -17.76 -2.19 5.74
N SER A 418 -17.48 -0.91 5.52
CA SER A 418 -16.50 -0.18 6.33
C SER A 418 -17.04 0.07 7.73
N ARG A 419 -16.20 -0.15 8.74
CA ARG A 419 -16.59 -0.09 10.16
C ARG A 419 -16.33 1.29 10.78
N GLY A 420 -15.32 2.00 10.26
CA GLY A 420 -14.92 3.34 10.72
C GLY A 420 -13.98 3.32 11.89
#